data_7b63b3ec32fbd8f3cd80190bbd5c5bfa
#
_entry.id   7b63b3ec32fbd8f3cd80190bbd5c5bfa
#
_cell.length_a   1.000
_cell.length_b   1.000
_cell.length_c   1.000
_cell.angle_alpha   90.00
_cell.angle_beta   90.00
_cell.angle_gamma   90.00
#
_symmetry.space_group_name_H-M   'P 1'
#
loop_
_entity.id
_entity.type
_entity.pdbx_description
1 polymer ?
#
loop_
_entity_poly.entity_id
_entity_poly.type
_entity_poly.pdbx_seq_one_letter_code
_entity_poly.pdbx_strand_id
1 'polypeptide(L)'
;LELSQFRGGMSNPTFMVTDGAEKRYVLRKKPPGELLPSAHAVDREFKIITALYGSGVPVSKPYALCEDESIVGQMFYIMEFQDGRVFRGVDLPELSAPERAEIYDNMADVLAALHEVDYTDVGLADFGRSGGYCERQVRRWSQQYEASKTEDLPVMDKLMAWLPENMPDDSLTCLAHGDYRLENMIFAHGSADILAVVDWELGTLGNPYSDLAYNCLPYYAPDPRRGNLIENNPVTSGIPSEENYVARYCKARGLSEIPHWNFYLVL
;
A
#
# COMPACT_ATOMS: atom_id res chain seq x y z
N LEU A 1 10.72 27.29 -13.52
CA LEU A 1 10.44 25.96 -12.99
C LEU A 1 11.76 25.26 -12.73
N GLU A 2 11.94 24.71 -11.51
CA GLU A 2 13.03 23.83 -11.16
C GLU A 2 12.49 22.41 -11.05
N LEU A 3 13.26 21.43 -11.53
CA LEU A 3 12.90 20.02 -11.52
C LEU A 3 14.02 19.23 -10.84
N SER A 4 13.67 18.44 -9.81
CA SER A 4 14.59 17.50 -9.17
C SER A 4 13.96 16.13 -9.01
N GLN A 5 14.70 15.08 -9.36
CA GLN A 5 14.18 13.72 -9.25
C GLN A 5 14.36 13.20 -7.82
N PHE A 6 13.32 12.58 -7.28
CA PHE A 6 13.41 11.84 -6.01
C PHE A 6 14.32 10.61 -6.19
N ARG A 7 15.21 10.40 -5.23
CA ARG A 7 16.05 9.20 -5.20
C ARG A 7 15.30 8.09 -4.47
N GLY A 8 15.04 6.98 -5.16
CA GLY A 8 14.56 5.76 -4.50
C GLY A 8 13.25 5.14 -4.97
N GLY A 9 12.58 5.63 -5.99
CA GLY A 9 11.46 4.90 -6.62
C GLY A 9 11.98 3.96 -7.71
N MET A 10 11.55 2.68 -7.72
CA MET A 10 11.98 1.72 -8.76
C MET A 10 10.97 1.60 -9.91
N SER A 11 9.75 2.10 -9.74
CA SER A 11 8.66 1.91 -10.70
C SER A 11 8.44 3.14 -11.60
N ASN A 12 7.75 4.15 -11.10
CA ASN A 12 7.40 5.34 -11.87
C ASN A 12 8.31 6.52 -11.52
N PRO A 13 9.05 7.11 -12.49
CA PRO A 13 9.89 8.28 -12.23
C PRO A 13 9.09 9.41 -11.59
N THR A 14 9.54 9.86 -10.44
CA THR A 14 8.88 10.87 -9.62
C THR A 14 9.82 12.06 -9.41
N PHE A 15 9.29 13.27 -9.60
CA PHE A 15 10.06 14.50 -9.56
C PHE A 15 9.39 15.52 -8.65
N MET A 16 10.19 16.28 -7.94
CA MET A 16 9.74 17.52 -7.32
C MET A 16 9.82 18.65 -8.37
N VAL A 17 8.75 19.40 -8.49
CA VAL A 17 8.65 20.59 -9.34
C VAL A 17 8.47 21.79 -8.44
N THR A 18 9.36 22.79 -8.54
CA THR A 18 9.25 24.06 -7.82
C THR A 18 8.90 25.18 -8.83
N ASP A 19 7.85 25.91 -8.57
CA ASP A 19 7.44 27.03 -9.42
C ASP A 19 8.17 28.33 -9.08
N GLY A 20 7.93 29.39 -9.85
CA GLY A 20 8.56 30.69 -9.65
C GLY A 20 8.17 31.41 -8.34
N ALA A 21 7.16 30.90 -7.62
CA ALA A 21 6.71 31.35 -6.31
C ALA A 21 7.21 30.41 -5.17
N GLU A 22 8.19 29.57 -5.46
CA GLU A 22 8.75 28.56 -4.55
C GLU A 22 7.75 27.50 -4.07
N LYS A 23 6.59 27.40 -4.72
CA LYS A 23 5.61 26.35 -4.40
C LYS A 23 6.04 25.03 -5.01
N ARG A 24 5.97 23.96 -4.19
CA ARG A 24 6.42 22.61 -4.53
C ARG A 24 5.26 21.72 -4.93
N TYR A 25 5.48 20.89 -5.94
CA TYR A 25 4.57 19.90 -6.47
C TYR A 25 5.30 18.59 -6.73
N VAL A 26 4.58 17.51 -6.87
CA VAL A 26 5.11 16.22 -7.32
C VAL A 26 4.59 15.93 -8.72
N LEU A 27 5.51 15.67 -9.64
CA LEU A 27 5.22 15.12 -10.97
C LEU A 27 5.61 13.65 -10.98
N ARG A 28 4.65 12.76 -11.27
CA ARG A 28 4.89 11.33 -11.42
C ARG A 28 4.53 10.92 -12.85
N LYS A 29 5.43 10.23 -13.53
CA LYS A 29 5.25 9.87 -14.95
C LYS A 29 5.55 8.41 -15.23
N LYS A 30 5.00 7.88 -16.31
CA LYS A 30 5.39 6.56 -16.82
C LYS A 30 6.89 6.53 -17.17
N PRO A 31 7.58 5.41 -16.93
CA PRO A 31 8.95 5.24 -17.41
C PRO A 31 8.97 5.20 -18.95
N PRO A 32 10.09 5.57 -19.60
CA PRO A 32 10.22 5.46 -21.05
C PRO A 32 10.37 3.99 -21.47
N GLY A 33 9.98 3.69 -22.71
CA GLY A 33 10.11 2.38 -23.36
C GLY A 33 8.81 1.61 -23.48
N GLU A 34 8.89 0.39 -24.03
CA GLU A 34 7.76 -0.53 -24.11
C GLU A 34 7.48 -1.15 -22.75
N LEU A 35 6.29 -0.95 -22.24
CA LEU A 35 5.85 -1.43 -20.94
C LEU A 35 4.89 -2.60 -21.11
N LEU A 36 4.90 -3.50 -20.13
CA LEU A 36 3.88 -4.55 -20.06
C LEU A 36 2.49 -3.92 -19.91
N PRO A 37 1.46 -4.49 -20.54
CA PRO A 37 0.09 -4.02 -20.36
C PRO A 37 -0.26 -3.91 -18.87
N SER A 38 -0.86 -2.81 -18.45
CA SER A 38 -1.19 -2.46 -17.06
C SER A 38 -0.03 -2.22 -16.08
N ALA A 39 1.23 -2.37 -16.48
CA ALA A 39 2.35 -1.92 -15.67
C ALA A 39 2.46 -0.38 -15.73
N HIS A 40 2.84 0.22 -14.60
CA HIS A 40 3.10 1.68 -14.55
C HIS A 40 1.92 2.58 -14.95
N ALA A 41 0.69 2.17 -14.57
CA ALA A 41 -0.55 2.86 -14.94
C ALA A 41 -0.78 4.11 -14.08
N VAL A 42 -0.07 5.22 -14.37
CA VAL A 42 -0.17 6.48 -13.62
C VAL A 42 -1.58 7.12 -13.69
N ASP A 43 -2.34 6.85 -14.75
CA ASP A 43 -3.75 7.20 -14.88
C ASP A 43 -4.63 6.50 -13.82
N ARG A 44 -4.34 5.22 -13.53
CA ARG A 44 -5.03 4.48 -12.46
C ARG A 44 -4.65 5.00 -11.08
N GLU A 45 -3.37 5.29 -10.84
CA GLU A 45 -2.93 5.93 -9.59
C GLU A 45 -3.66 7.27 -9.38
N PHE A 46 -3.68 8.13 -10.42
CA PHE A 46 -4.37 9.42 -10.37
C PHE A 46 -5.87 9.27 -10.11
N LYS A 47 -6.52 8.26 -10.72
CA LYS A 47 -7.96 7.98 -10.51
C LYS A 47 -8.22 7.64 -9.03
N ILE A 48 -7.39 6.79 -8.40
CA ILE A 48 -7.51 6.45 -6.97
C ILE A 48 -7.32 7.69 -6.09
N ILE A 49 -6.22 8.43 -6.29
CA ILE A 49 -5.91 9.62 -5.47
C ILE A 49 -7.03 10.64 -5.58
N THR A 50 -7.59 10.81 -6.78
CA THR A 50 -8.71 11.73 -7.01
C THR A 50 -9.97 11.27 -6.29
N ALA A 51 -10.28 9.99 -6.31
CA ALA A 51 -11.43 9.40 -5.65
C ALA A 51 -11.32 9.47 -4.12
N LEU A 52 -10.11 9.30 -3.58
CA LEU A 52 -9.86 9.35 -2.14
C LEU A 52 -9.71 10.77 -1.58
N TYR A 53 -9.44 11.77 -2.41
CA TYR A 53 -9.25 13.13 -1.93
C TYR A 53 -10.55 13.68 -1.32
N GLY A 54 -10.51 13.91 0.00
CA GLY A 54 -11.68 14.34 0.78
C GLY A 54 -12.53 13.21 1.36
N SER A 55 -12.17 11.94 1.18
CA SER A 55 -12.87 10.79 1.75
C SER A 55 -12.57 10.51 3.23
N GLY A 56 -11.57 11.19 3.80
CA GLY A 56 -11.02 10.89 5.14
C GLY A 56 -9.76 10.02 5.11
N VAL A 57 -9.43 9.39 3.97
CA VAL A 57 -8.14 8.73 3.76
C VAL A 57 -7.11 9.79 3.36
N PRO A 58 -5.96 9.90 4.05
CA PRO A 58 -4.95 10.89 3.72
C PRO A 58 -4.27 10.56 2.38
N VAL A 59 -4.44 11.45 1.40
CA VAL A 59 -3.76 11.41 0.11
C VAL A 59 -3.36 12.82 -0.30
N SER A 60 -2.30 12.94 -1.10
CA SER A 60 -1.92 14.23 -1.67
C SER A 60 -3.01 14.77 -2.59
N LYS A 61 -3.25 16.09 -2.53
CA LYS A 61 -4.21 16.73 -3.43
C LYS A 61 -3.83 16.50 -4.89
N PRO A 62 -4.68 15.88 -5.71
CA PRO A 62 -4.45 15.74 -7.15
C PRO A 62 -4.72 17.09 -7.84
N TYR A 63 -3.91 17.46 -8.81
CA TYR A 63 -4.11 18.68 -9.60
C TYR A 63 -4.50 18.39 -11.04
N ALA A 64 -3.72 17.56 -11.75
CA ALA A 64 -3.97 17.29 -13.16
C ALA A 64 -3.34 15.98 -13.61
N LEU A 65 -4.02 15.27 -14.50
CA LEU A 65 -3.49 14.20 -15.33
C LEU A 65 -3.23 14.75 -16.73
N CYS A 66 -2.06 14.48 -17.28
CA CYS A 66 -1.70 14.85 -18.64
C CYS A 66 -1.42 13.58 -19.47
N GLU A 67 -2.24 13.35 -20.47
CA GLU A 67 -2.12 12.24 -21.40
C GLU A 67 -1.33 12.60 -22.67
N ASP A 68 -1.02 13.90 -22.84
CA ASP A 68 -0.23 14.38 -23.98
C ASP A 68 1.25 14.10 -23.78
N GLU A 69 1.72 13.05 -24.45
CA GLU A 69 3.11 12.61 -24.38
C GLU A 69 4.10 13.61 -25.01
N SER A 70 3.62 14.57 -25.82
CA SER A 70 4.50 15.58 -26.45
C SER A 70 5.12 16.55 -25.45
N ILE A 71 4.55 16.67 -24.24
CA ILE A 71 4.98 17.64 -23.22
C ILE A 71 6.24 17.17 -22.49
N VAL A 72 6.23 15.93 -21.93
CA VAL A 72 7.39 15.37 -21.20
C VAL A 72 7.77 13.95 -21.66
N GLY A 73 7.31 13.56 -22.83
CA GLY A 73 7.65 12.28 -23.46
C GLY A 73 6.84 11.08 -22.98
N GLN A 74 6.00 11.22 -21.97
CA GLN A 74 5.15 10.18 -21.41
C GLN A 74 3.98 10.79 -20.63
N MET A 75 2.88 10.03 -20.49
CA MET A 75 1.77 10.40 -19.61
C MET A 75 2.28 10.65 -18.18
N PHE A 76 1.76 11.67 -17.53
CA PHE A 76 2.12 12.03 -16.15
C PHE A 76 0.94 12.65 -15.40
N TYR A 77 1.06 12.73 -14.07
CA TYR A 77 0.16 13.54 -13.27
C TYR A 77 0.92 14.45 -12.29
N ILE A 78 0.23 15.48 -11.84
CA ILE A 78 0.72 16.45 -10.85
C ILE A 78 -0.15 16.33 -9.60
N MET A 79 0.51 16.27 -8.44
CA MET A 79 -0.11 16.32 -7.13
C MET A 79 0.64 17.26 -6.19
N GLU A 80 0.03 17.53 -5.05
CA GLU A 80 0.63 18.33 -3.98
C GLU A 80 1.87 17.63 -3.42
N PHE A 81 2.90 18.40 -3.17
CA PHE A 81 4.06 17.95 -2.40
C PHE A 81 3.74 17.97 -0.91
N GLN A 82 3.88 16.85 -0.24
CA GLN A 82 3.75 16.74 1.20
C GLN A 82 5.12 16.88 1.85
N ASP A 83 5.26 17.90 2.71
CA ASP A 83 6.49 18.13 3.48
C ASP A 83 6.44 17.32 4.77
N GLY A 84 7.04 16.14 4.77
CA GLY A 84 6.95 15.21 5.87
C GLY A 84 8.11 14.22 5.93
N ARG A 85 8.00 13.26 6.84
CA ARG A 85 8.98 12.20 7.09
C ARG A 85 8.52 10.89 6.46
N VAL A 86 9.45 10.16 5.86
CA VAL A 86 9.23 8.79 5.39
C VAL A 86 10.16 7.86 6.16
N PHE A 87 9.61 6.82 6.75
CA PHE A 87 10.36 5.81 7.49
C PHE A 87 10.58 4.56 6.63
N ARG A 88 11.78 3.99 6.69
CA ARG A 88 12.12 2.78 5.94
C ARG A 88 12.17 1.53 6.79
N GLY A 89 12.76 1.64 7.98
CA GLY A 89 12.84 0.55 8.95
C GLY A 89 11.55 0.38 9.72
N VAL A 90 11.08 -0.85 9.85
CA VAL A 90 9.83 -1.15 10.58
C VAL A 90 9.97 -1.00 12.10
N ASP A 91 11.20 -1.04 12.62
CA ASP A 91 11.54 -0.92 14.04
C ASP A 91 11.65 0.53 14.54
N LEU A 92 11.69 1.52 13.60
CA LEU A 92 11.69 2.96 13.89
C LEU A 92 12.70 3.36 14.98
N PRO A 93 13.99 3.02 14.85
CA PRO A 93 14.97 3.17 15.94
C PRO A 93 15.18 4.62 16.39
N GLU A 94 14.90 5.59 15.51
CA GLU A 94 15.01 7.03 15.77
C GLU A 94 13.90 7.62 16.63
N LEU A 95 12.81 6.87 16.90
CA LEU A 95 11.67 7.32 17.65
C LEU A 95 11.63 6.73 19.06
N SER A 96 10.97 7.41 19.98
CA SER A 96 10.64 6.88 21.30
C SER A 96 9.54 5.82 21.24
N ALA A 97 9.42 5.00 22.30
CA ALA A 97 8.39 3.97 22.36
C ALA A 97 6.95 4.50 22.21
N PRO A 98 6.56 5.63 22.84
CA PRO A 98 5.24 6.23 22.61
C PRO A 98 5.02 6.67 21.15
N GLU A 99 6.03 7.30 20.52
CA GLU A 99 5.91 7.73 19.13
C GLU A 99 5.77 6.55 18.16
N ARG A 100 6.47 5.44 18.40
CA ARG A 100 6.30 4.20 17.62
C ARG A 100 4.88 3.64 17.78
N ALA A 101 4.35 3.63 19.01
CA ALA A 101 2.98 3.18 19.24
C ALA A 101 1.98 4.01 18.44
N GLU A 102 2.08 5.35 18.49
CA GLU A 102 1.20 6.24 17.71
C GLU A 102 1.31 6.04 16.19
N ILE A 103 2.53 5.83 15.66
CA ILE A 103 2.74 5.55 14.23
C ILE A 103 1.97 4.28 13.82
N TYR A 104 2.15 3.17 14.55
CA TYR A 104 1.47 1.91 14.23
C TYR A 104 -0.03 2.00 14.44
N ASP A 105 -0.47 2.73 15.47
CA ASP A 105 -1.88 3.00 15.72
C ASP A 105 -2.53 3.75 14.54
N ASN A 106 -1.90 4.82 14.08
CA ASN A 106 -2.41 5.59 12.95
C ASN A 106 -2.39 4.80 11.63
N MET A 107 -1.38 3.94 11.44
CA MET A 107 -1.37 3.03 10.28
C MET A 107 -2.58 2.10 10.27
N ALA A 108 -2.92 1.49 11.41
CA ALA A 108 -4.09 0.61 11.50
C ALA A 108 -5.40 1.38 11.26
N ASP A 109 -5.53 2.58 11.82
CA ASP A 109 -6.73 3.41 11.69
C ASP A 109 -6.92 3.91 10.24
N VAL A 110 -5.84 4.33 9.57
CA VAL A 110 -5.90 4.78 8.16
C VAL A 110 -6.20 3.62 7.23
N LEU A 111 -5.66 2.41 7.48
CA LEU A 111 -6.01 1.22 6.69
C LEU A 111 -7.49 0.85 6.88
N ALA A 112 -7.99 0.93 8.11
CA ALA A 112 -9.41 0.69 8.39
C ALA A 112 -10.28 1.71 7.65
N ALA A 113 -9.92 2.99 7.68
CA ALA A 113 -10.63 4.05 6.96
C ALA A 113 -10.61 3.83 5.44
N LEU A 114 -9.48 3.40 4.87
CA LEU A 114 -9.39 3.05 3.45
C LEU A 114 -10.38 1.94 3.07
N HIS A 115 -10.44 0.89 3.87
CA HIS A 115 -11.32 -0.25 3.61
C HIS A 115 -12.81 0.04 3.89
N GLU A 116 -13.14 1.14 4.57
CA GLU A 116 -14.51 1.63 4.77
C GLU A 116 -15.01 2.52 3.64
N VAL A 117 -14.12 3.00 2.75
CA VAL A 117 -14.54 3.82 1.62
C VAL A 117 -15.46 3.02 0.71
N ASP A 118 -16.67 3.52 0.49
CA ASP A 118 -17.53 2.98 -0.56
C ASP A 118 -16.95 3.34 -1.93
N TYR A 119 -16.30 2.36 -2.55
CA TYR A 119 -15.65 2.55 -3.84
C TYR A 119 -16.62 2.90 -4.96
N THR A 120 -17.92 2.65 -4.80
CA THR A 120 -18.94 3.03 -5.78
C THR A 120 -19.28 4.52 -5.65
N ASP A 121 -19.42 5.02 -4.43
CA ASP A 121 -19.74 6.42 -4.15
C ASP A 121 -18.61 7.36 -4.57
N VAL A 122 -17.35 6.90 -4.48
CA VAL A 122 -16.20 7.68 -4.94
C VAL A 122 -15.86 7.49 -6.42
N GLY A 123 -16.72 6.80 -7.18
CA GLY A 123 -16.58 6.67 -8.65
C GLY A 123 -15.58 5.61 -9.10
N LEU A 124 -15.33 4.58 -8.29
CA LEU A 124 -14.43 3.47 -8.59
C LEU A 124 -15.15 2.12 -8.85
N ALA A 125 -16.46 2.15 -9.11
CA ALA A 125 -17.25 0.94 -9.34
C ALA A 125 -16.70 0.05 -10.49
N ASP A 126 -16.09 0.67 -11.50
CA ASP A 126 -15.49 0.01 -12.67
C ASP A 126 -13.97 -0.21 -12.57
N PHE A 127 -13.38 0.11 -11.41
CA PHE A 127 -11.92 0.12 -11.23
C PHE A 127 -11.30 -1.28 -11.22
N GLY A 128 -12.07 -2.32 -10.91
CA GLY A 128 -11.65 -3.71 -10.85
C GLY A 128 -12.84 -4.66 -10.80
N ARG A 129 -12.56 -5.93 -10.55
CA ARG A 129 -13.60 -6.95 -10.36
C ARG A 129 -13.90 -7.07 -8.87
N SER A 130 -15.16 -6.92 -8.48
CA SER A 130 -15.64 -7.25 -7.14
C SER A 130 -15.71 -8.77 -6.94
N GLY A 131 -15.42 -9.23 -5.71
CA GLY A 131 -15.42 -10.65 -5.31
C GLY A 131 -14.33 -11.51 -5.96
N GLY A 132 -14.07 -12.66 -5.39
CA GLY A 132 -13.12 -13.65 -5.91
C GLY A 132 -11.68 -13.14 -5.99
N TYR A 133 -11.28 -12.20 -5.13
CA TYR A 133 -9.93 -11.63 -5.14
C TYR A 133 -8.87 -12.67 -4.76
N CYS A 134 -9.07 -13.37 -3.65
CA CYS A 134 -8.12 -14.37 -3.15
C CYS A 134 -7.94 -15.51 -4.14
N GLU A 135 -9.04 -16.02 -4.75
CA GLU A 135 -8.97 -17.04 -5.79
C GLU A 135 -8.09 -16.61 -6.96
N ARG A 136 -8.29 -15.36 -7.42
CA ARG A 136 -7.48 -14.80 -8.53
C ARG A 136 -6.01 -14.66 -8.14
N GLN A 137 -5.71 -14.25 -6.90
CA GLN A 137 -4.33 -14.13 -6.42
C GLN A 137 -3.66 -15.49 -6.29
N VAL A 138 -4.30 -16.48 -5.66
CA VAL A 138 -3.78 -17.85 -5.56
C VAL A 138 -3.43 -18.38 -6.95
N ARG A 139 -4.35 -18.28 -7.91
CA ARG A 139 -4.10 -18.73 -9.29
C ARG A 139 -2.94 -17.98 -9.94
N ARG A 140 -2.91 -16.65 -9.84
CA ARG A 140 -1.87 -15.81 -10.44
C ARG A 140 -0.50 -16.12 -9.88
N TRP A 141 -0.36 -16.16 -8.57
CA TRP A 141 0.93 -16.38 -7.92
C TRP A 141 1.43 -17.80 -8.09
N SER A 142 0.54 -18.82 -8.06
CA SER A 142 0.91 -20.18 -8.37
C SER A 142 1.46 -20.33 -9.80
N GLN A 143 0.79 -19.71 -10.78
CA GLN A 143 1.27 -19.71 -12.16
C GLN A 143 2.61 -18.98 -12.31
N GLN A 144 2.78 -17.85 -11.63
CA GLN A 144 4.03 -17.08 -11.67
C GLN A 144 5.17 -17.85 -11.02
N TYR A 145 4.94 -18.49 -9.87
CA TYR A 145 5.91 -19.34 -9.20
C TYR A 145 6.35 -20.49 -10.11
N GLU A 146 5.42 -21.26 -10.67
CA GLU A 146 5.73 -22.35 -11.59
C GLU A 146 6.54 -21.89 -12.83
N ALA A 147 6.24 -20.71 -13.35
CA ALA A 147 6.95 -20.15 -14.51
C ALA A 147 8.36 -19.63 -14.18
N SER A 148 8.64 -19.28 -12.92
CA SER A 148 9.88 -18.63 -12.50
C SER A 148 10.73 -19.44 -11.54
N LYS A 149 10.26 -20.61 -11.06
CA LYS A 149 11.01 -21.43 -10.12
C LYS A 149 12.32 -21.93 -10.73
N THR A 150 13.41 -21.81 -9.97
CA THR A 150 14.74 -22.30 -10.33
C THR A 150 15.13 -23.57 -9.59
N GLU A 151 14.38 -23.92 -8.54
CA GLU A 151 14.53 -25.13 -7.73
C GLU A 151 13.18 -25.58 -7.19
N ASP A 152 13.08 -26.84 -6.80
CA ASP A 152 11.88 -27.38 -6.18
C ASP A 152 11.86 -27.04 -4.69
N LEU A 153 10.84 -26.32 -4.25
CA LEU A 153 10.59 -25.99 -2.85
C LEU A 153 9.35 -26.73 -2.35
N PRO A 154 9.49 -27.87 -1.65
CA PRO A 154 8.33 -28.67 -1.21
C PRO A 154 7.32 -27.91 -0.34
N VAL A 155 7.75 -26.85 0.35
CA VAL A 155 6.86 -25.98 1.12
C VAL A 155 5.92 -25.18 0.21
N MET A 156 6.41 -24.74 -0.95
CA MET A 156 5.59 -23.99 -1.94
C MET A 156 4.56 -24.93 -2.59
N ASP A 157 4.95 -26.16 -2.93
CA ASP A 157 4.02 -27.15 -3.49
C ASP A 157 2.89 -27.48 -2.50
N LYS A 158 3.21 -27.61 -1.20
CA LYS A 158 2.21 -27.80 -0.14
C LYS A 158 1.30 -26.59 0.00
N LEU A 159 1.86 -25.39 -0.07
CA LEU A 159 1.10 -24.14 0.05
C LEU A 159 0.13 -23.97 -1.14
N MET A 160 0.60 -24.20 -2.36
CA MET A 160 -0.23 -24.13 -3.57
C MET A 160 -1.35 -25.17 -3.57
N ALA A 161 -1.16 -26.32 -2.94
CA ALA A 161 -2.22 -27.33 -2.75
C ALA A 161 -3.21 -26.91 -1.64
N TRP A 162 -2.70 -26.36 -0.53
CA TRP A 162 -3.49 -26.01 0.65
C TRP A 162 -4.41 -24.79 0.43
N LEU A 163 -3.91 -23.75 -0.26
CA LEU A 163 -4.64 -22.50 -0.43
C LEU A 163 -6.02 -22.67 -1.10
N PRO A 164 -6.17 -23.41 -2.23
CA PRO A 164 -7.48 -23.62 -2.84
C PRO A 164 -8.45 -24.41 -1.95
N GLU A 165 -7.95 -25.37 -1.15
CA GLU A 165 -8.75 -26.21 -0.28
C GLU A 165 -9.23 -25.49 0.98
N ASN A 166 -8.58 -24.39 1.37
CA ASN A 166 -8.86 -23.62 2.57
C ASN A 166 -9.33 -22.21 2.28
N MET A 167 -9.80 -21.96 1.05
CA MET A 167 -10.28 -20.66 0.62
C MET A 167 -11.46 -20.20 1.50
N PRO A 168 -11.37 -19.05 2.16
CA PRO A 168 -12.52 -18.48 2.88
C PRO A 168 -13.57 -17.94 1.92
N ASP A 169 -14.70 -17.45 2.47
CA ASP A 169 -15.64 -16.64 1.69
C ASP A 169 -14.91 -15.39 1.15
N ASP A 170 -14.84 -15.28 -0.16
CA ASP A 170 -14.10 -14.23 -0.88
C ASP A 170 -15.05 -13.21 -1.52
N SER A 171 -16.21 -12.97 -0.90
CA SER A 171 -17.21 -12.01 -1.34
C SER A 171 -16.86 -10.56 -0.98
N LEU A 172 -16.08 -10.36 0.08
CA LEU A 172 -15.69 -9.03 0.54
C LEU A 172 -14.85 -8.29 -0.50
N THR A 173 -15.22 -7.04 -0.74
CA THR A 173 -14.50 -6.16 -1.68
C THR A 173 -14.39 -4.76 -1.10
N CYS A 174 -13.18 -4.22 -1.12
CA CYS A 174 -12.88 -2.85 -0.78
C CYS A 174 -11.91 -2.25 -1.80
N LEU A 175 -11.62 -0.96 -1.68
CA LEU A 175 -10.42 -0.39 -2.30
C LEU A 175 -9.22 -0.81 -1.47
N ALA A 176 -8.38 -1.68 -2.03
CA ALA A 176 -7.14 -2.15 -1.41
C ALA A 176 -5.94 -1.40 -2.00
N HIS A 177 -4.95 -1.12 -1.16
CA HIS A 177 -3.70 -0.48 -1.59
C HIS A 177 -2.79 -1.46 -2.34
N GLY A 178 -2.72 -2.71 -1.89
CA GLY A 178 -1.90 -3.77 -2.47
C GLY A 178 -0.40 -3.73 -2.11
N ASP A 179 0.07 -2.62 -1.50
CA ASP A 179 1.43 -2.46 -0.96
C ASP A 179 1.41 -1.52 0.27
N TYR A 180 0.41 -1.72 1.16
CA TYR A 180 0.24 -0.88 2.35
C TYR A 180 1.34 -1.16 3.37
N ARG A 181 2.27 -0.23 3.50
CA ARG A 181 3.43 -0.36 4.39
C ARG A 181 4.01 0.99 4.75
N LEU A 182 4.84 1.00 5.79
CA LEU A 182 5.42 2.21 6.40
C LEU A 182 6.13 3.12 5.39
N GLU A 183 6.90 2.56 4.44
CA GLU A 183 7.62 3.33 3.41
C GLU A 183 6.69 4.09 2.45
N ASN A 184 5.44 3.64 2.32
CA ASN A 184 4.44 4.23 1.44
C ASN A 184 3.54 5.24 2.18
N MET A 185 4.06 5.82 3.27
CA MET A 185 3.38 6.84 4.07
C MET A 185 4.28 8.02 4.32
N ILE A 186 3.70 9.22 4.23
CA ILE A 186 4.37 10.47 4.57
C ILE A 186 3.76 10.93 5.90
N PHE A 187 4.61 11.06 6.92
CA PHE A 187 4.21 11.49 8.26
C PHE A 187 4.56 12.95 8.48
N ALA A 188 3.77 13.64 9.26
CA ALA A 188 4.03 15.03 9.65
C ALA A 188 5.34 15.15 10.45
N HIS A 189 5.98 16.31 10.35
CA HIS A 189 7.11 16.63 11.22
C HIS A 189 6.63 16.78 12.67
N GLY A 190 7.21 16.00 13.58
CA GLY A 190 6.96 16.14 15.03
C GLY A 190 5.65 15.50 15.54
N SER A 191 4.90 14.80 14.69
CA SER A 191 3.74 13.98 15.13
C SER A 191 3.69 12.66 14.35
N ALA A 192 2.76 11.78 14.73
CA ALA A 192 2.49 10.52 14.06
C ALA A 192 1.40 10.63 12.98
N ASP A 193 0.93 11.84 12.68
CA ASP A 193 -0.12 12.06 11.68
C ASP A 193 0.37 11.67 10.29
N ILE A 194 -0.41 10.87 9.58
CA ILE A 194 -0.15 10.49 8.19
C ILE A 194 -0.71 11.61 7.29
N LEU A 195 0.18 12.32 6.60
CA LEU A 195 -0.17 13.38 5.64
C LEU A 195 -0.65 12.79 4.32
N ALA A 196 -0.05 11.68 3.89
CA ALA A 196 -0.47 10.98 2.68
C ALA A 196 -0.01 9.52 2.68
N VAL A 197 -0.89 8.65 2.19
CA VAL A 197 -0.55 7.33 1.68
C VAL A 197 -0.20 7.49 0.21
N VAL A 198 0.92 6.93 -0.22
CA VAL A 198 1.49 7.10 -1.57
C VAL A 198 1.75 5.74 -2.22
N ASP A 199 2.10 5.74 -3.51
CA ASP A 199 2.44 4.55 -4.30
C ASP A 199 1.27 3.60 -4.56
N TRP A 200 0.21 4.15 -5.15
CA TRP A 200 -1.05 3.46 -5.46
C TRP A 200 -0.97 2.58 -6.73
N GLU A 201 0.22 2.25 -7.24
CA GLU A 201 0.38 1.51 -8.49
C GLU A 201 -0.22 0.10 -8.46
N LEU A 202 -0.29 -0.53 -7.27
CA LEU A 202 -0.93 -1.83 -7.05
C LEU A 202 -2.38 -1.71 -6.58
N GLY A 203 -2.89 -0.48 -6.44
CA GLY A 203 -4.25 -0.22 -5.98
C GLY A 203 -5.32 -0.91 -6.84
N THR A 204 -6.27 -1.56 -6.18
CA THR A 204 -7.29 -2.37 -6.85
C THR A 204 -8.54 -2.55 -5.99
N LEU A 205 -9.62 -3.07 -6.60
CA LEU A 205 -10.70 -3.67 -5.81
C LEU A 205 -10.24 -5.05 -5.34
N GLY A 206 -10.06 -5.20 -4.02
CA GLY A 206 -9.44 -6.36 -3.39
C GLY A 206 -10.14 -6.79 -2.10
N ASN A 207 -9.56 -7.80 -1.45
CA ASN A 207 -10.02 -8.27 -0.15
C ASN A 207 -9.31 -7.49 0.97
N PRO A 208 -10.03 -6.86 1.93
CA PRO A 208 -9.44 -6.03 2.97
C PRO A 208 -8.48 -6.81 3.89
N TYR A 209 -8.74 -8.08 4.12
CA TYR A 209 -7.91 -8.88 5.03
C TYR A 209 -6.58 -9.28 4.39
N SER A 210 -6.53 -9.41 3.06
CA SER A 210 -5.27 -9.62 2.34
C SER A 210 -4.36 -8.39 2.41
N ASP A 211 -4.93 -7.19 2.34
CA ASP A 211 -4.16 -5.93 2.43
C ASP A 211 -3.61 -5.72 3.86
N LEU A 212 -4.43 -6.01 4.88
CA LEU A 212 -3.99 -5.99 6.27
C LEU A 212 -2.91 -7.06 6.56
N ALA A 213 -3.09 -8.29 6.04
CA ALA A 213 -2.13 -9.38 6.24
C ALA A 213 -0.77 -9.05 5.59
N TYR A 214 -0.77 -8.44 4.41
CA TYR A 214 0.45 -7.93 3.79
C TYR A 214 1.19 -6.93 4.69
N ASN A 215 0.46 -6.03 5.34
CA ASN A 215 1.04 -5.06 6.28
C ASN A 215 1.61 -5.74 7.54
N CYS A 216 1.08 -6.93 7.93
CA CYS A 216 1.57 -7.72 9.07
C CYS A 216 2.77 -8.63 8.74
N LEU A 217 3.21 -8.73 7.48
CA LEU A 217 4.35 -9.59 7.12
C LEU A 217 5.63 -9.36 7.94
N PRO A 218 5.99 -8.12 8.37
CA PRO A 218 7.17 -7.91 9.20
C PRO A 218 7.19 -8.69 10.53
N TYR A 219 6.05 -9.12 11.05
CA TYR A 219 5.97 -9.97 12.25
C TYR A 219 6.40 -11.43 11.99
N TYR A 220 6.47 -11.84 10.72
CA TYR A 220 6.73 -13.24 10.31
C TYR A 220 7.96 -13.41 9.45
N ALA A 221 8.28 -12.43 8.62
CA ALA A 221 9.34 -12.54 7.63
C ALA A 221 10.37 -11.40 7.76
N PRO A 222 11.67 -11.71 7.79
CA PRO A 222 12.70 -10.67 7.77
C PRO A 222 12.84 -10.07 6.37
N ASP A 223 12.95 -8.73 6.30
CA ASP A 223 13.37 -8.02 5.09
C ASP A 223 14.76 -7.40 5.34
N PRO A 224 15.79 -7.76 4.55
CA PRO A 224 17.15 -7.23 4.76
C PRO A 224 17.27 -5.71 4.65
N ARG A 225 16.30 -5.04 4.01
CA ARG A 225 16.30 -3.58 3.81
C ARG A 225 15.45 -2.83 4.85
N ARG A 226 14.41 -3.50 5.38
CA ARG A 226 13.38 -2.89 6.24
C ARG A 226 13.42 -3.39 7.67
N GLY A 227 14.15 -4.48 7.94
CA GLY A 227 14.12 -5.15 9.23
C GLY A 227 12.93 -6.09 9.39
N ASN A 228 12.59 -6.40 10.63
CA ASN A 228 11.45 -7.25 10.99
C ASN A 228 10.97 -6.97 12.42
N LEU A 229 9.83 -7.55 12.78
CA LEU A 229 9.22 -7.47 14.11
C LEU A 229 9.07 -8.85 14.78
N ILE A 230 9.79 -9.87 14.30
CA ILE A 230 9.67 -11.27 14.75
C ILE A 230 9.93 -11.40 16.26
N GLU A 231 10.94 -10.69 16.77
CA GLU A 231 11.30 -10.70 18.19
C GLU A 231 10.82 -9.41 18.91
N ASN A 232 9.84 -8.69 18.33
CA ASN A 232 9.35 -7.45 18.91
C ASN A 232 8.75 -7.68 20.29
N ASN A 233 9.21 -6.89 21.26
CA ASN A 233 8.60 -6.83 22.59
C ASN A 233 7.84 -5.51 22.75
N PRO A 234 6.51 -5.50 22.71
CA PRO A 234 5.70 -4.29 22.75
C PRO A 234 5.94 -3.41 23.99
N VAL A 235 6.29 -4.02 25.13
CA VAL A 235 6.53 -3.28 26.36
C VAL A 235 7.76 -2.38 26.26
N THR A 236 8.79 -2.83 25.55
CA THR A 236 10.05 -2.08 25.44
C THR A 236 10.14 -1.27 24.15
N SER A 237 9.60 -1.79 23.05
CA SER A 237 9.64 -1.11 21.74
C SER A 237 8.57 -0.02 21.58
N GLY A 238 7.41 -0.21 22.22
CA GLY A 238 6.19 0.56 21.94
C GLY A 238 5.43 0.11 20.70
N ILE A 239 6.05 -0.67 19.81
CA ILE A 239 5.38 -1.23 18.64
C ILE A 239 4.42 -2.33 19.10
N PRO A 240 3.13 -2.31 18.69
CA PRO A 240 2.16 -3.31 19.14
C PRO A 240 2.58 -4.73 18.72
N SER A 241 2.06 -5.74 19.43
CA SER A 241 2.08 -7.10 18.89
C SER A 241 1.16 -7.17 17.66
N GLU A 242 1.38 -8.15 16.79
CA GLU A 242 0.49 -8.37 15.63
C GLU A 242 -0.96 -8.50 16.06
N GLU A 243 -1.24 -9.26 17.12
CA GLU A 243 -2.57 -9.43 17.67
C GLU A 243 -3.21 -8.08 18.06
N ASN A 244 -2.47 -7.19 18.74
CA ASN A 244 -2.96 -5.87 19.15
C ASN A 244 -3.17 -4.96 17.93
N TYR A 245 -2.29 -5.03 16.93
CA TYR A 245 -2.42 -4.28 15.68
C TYR A 245 -3.69 -4.67 14.91
N VAL A 246 -3.90 -5.97 14.74
CA VAL A 246 -5.11 -6.52 14.09
C VAL A 246 -6.36 -6.20 14.92
N ALA A 247 -6.31 -6.31 16.25
CA ALA A 247 -7.44 -5.96 17.13
C ALA A 247 -7.83 -4.48 17.00
N ARG A 248 -6.84 -3.57 16.86
CA ARG A 248 -7.12 -2.15 16.61
C ARG A 248 -7.85 -1.93 15.29
N TYR A 249 -7.35 -2.55 14.21
CA TYR A 249 -8.01 -2.51 12.91
C TYR A 249 -9.44 -3.06 12.99
N CYS A 250 -9.64 -4.22 13.62
CA CYS A 250 -10.97 -4.82 13.82
C CYS A 250 -11.89 -3.86 14.58
N LYS A 251 -11.40 -3.26 15.66
CA LYS A 251 -12.18 -2.28 16.46
C LYS A 251 -12.60 -1.08 15.59
N ALA A 252 -11.70 -0.53 14.79
CA ALA A 252 -12.00 0.58 13.88
C ALA A 252 -13.05 0.21 12.83
N ARG A 253 -13.04 -1.05 12.37
CA ARG A 253 -14.00 -1.62 11.40
C ARG A 253 -15.29 -2.18 12.04
N GLY A 254 -15.46 -2.11 13.35
CA GLY A 254 -16.60 -2.72 14.04
C GLY A 254 -16.66 -4.25 13.95
N LEU A 255 -15.50 -4.90 13.75
CA LEU A 255 -15.37 -6.36 13.66
C LEU A 255 -14.96 -6.94 15.02
N SER A 256 -15.41 -8.16 15.34
CA SER A 256 -14.94 -8.89 16.52
C SER A 256 -13.60 -9.57 16.28
N GLU A 257 -13.39 -10.12 15.09
CA GLU A 257 -12.20 -10.85 14.66
C GLU A 257 -12.13 -10.94 13.13
N ILE A 258 -11.01 -11.41 12.60
CA ILE A 258 -10.86 -11.76 11.19
C ILE A 258 -10.85 -13.29 11.08
N PRO A 259 -11.90 -13.90 10.48
CA PRO A 259 -11.92 -15.34 10.29
C PRO A 259 -10.83 -15.78 9.33
N HIS A 260 -10.30 -16.98 9.55
CA HIS A 260 -9.26 -17.58 8.68
C HIS A 260 -8.00 -16.72 8.51
N TRP A 261 -7.60 -15.98 9.56
CA TRP A 261 -6.47 -15.04 9.50
C TRP A 261 -5.19 -15.65 8.89
N ASN A 262 -4.87 -16.90 9.27
CA ASN A 262 -3.69 -17.60 8.72
C ASN A 262 -3.74 -17.81 7.20
N PHE A 263 -4.94 -17.89 6.60
CA PHE A 263 -5.05 -17.96 5.15
C PHE A 263 -4.52 -16.68 4.48
N TYR A 264 -4.90 -15.52 5.00
CA TYR A 264 -4.49 -14.23 4.44
C TYR A 264 -2.99 -13.95 4.64
N LEU A 265 -2.41 -14.43 5.73
CA LEU A 265 -0.96 -14.29 5.99
C LEU A 265 -0.09 -15.10 5.03
N VAL A 266 -0.60 -16.20 4.50
CA VAL A 266 0.16 -17.07 3.59
C VAL A 266 -0.22 -16.90 2.11
N LEU A 267 -1.26 -16.11 1.82
CA LEU A 267 -1.68 -15.75 0.48
C LEU A 267 -0.70 -14.76 -0.17
#